data_c1c6cfff80197f3f018964c9035df846
#
_entry.id   c1c6cfff80197f3f018964c9035df846
#
_cell.length_a   1.000
_cell.length_b   1.000
_cell.length_c   1.000
_cell.angle_alpha   90.00
_cell.angle_beta   90.00
_cell.angle_gamma   90.00
#
_symmetry.space_group_name_H-M   'P 1'
#
loop_
_entity.id
_entity.type
_entity.pdbx_description
1 polymer ?
#
loop_
_entity_poly.entity_id
_entity_poly.type
_entity_poly.pdbx_seq_one_letter_code
_entity_poly.pdbx_strand_id
1 'polypeptide(L)'
;MAAILYLSNELVQVIEAKGKGKTVCVQNVWQEKAPEGSIINGIITDEEAFVAWIRDFFVRNKLPKKEISLVVNSSQFNHKVLEFPGFKDADIKKMIPREFSEHRTDNTLFTYYVLEKDKNSKMQSVFATAVEKEFLVSYINLFKQAGIEISSIDSEVGSLVRLFSNSPEIQNKTCLIQVLDGREVISMLFVKGRYYYSQKNRLFSQDFLEELPQELLSIRDKLFQFVTSQQIKEPIQTIDLCGKGQSELRKVMEDDKLFLGEKVIFVDEAVKKKKIEFMYPVGILLGKNQGSTFFRQLRQNQKEKKKQREIANLLFPPLVVLLVCLLITAFMGNRYLSGMEELRKLQKFMQESDEANANFKLSSASVETMRAKISTVEEIWDHLMSYPVINSSIEQTLKECAGSEVSVEIKSFQRDSGVLTLEAEAKDVRSITGFIAALQEQEIFEAVEYSGFTYVTGVDNYNIHVVCCMAEGAGR
;
A
#
# COMPACT_ATOMS: atom_id res chain seq x y z
N MET A 1 -29.34 -11.80 -3.31
CA MET A 1 -29.45 -10.37 -3.05
C MET A 1 -28.09 -9.94 -2.60
N ALA A 2 -27.50 -8.89 -3.17
CA ALA A 2 -26.19 -8.42 -2.74
C ALA A 2 -26.36 -7.26 -1.76
N ALA A 3 -25.66 -7.32 -0.62
CA ALA A 3 -25.55 -6.21 0.31
C ALA A 3 -24.24 -5.46 0.03
N ILE A 4 -24.32 -4.17 -0.22
CA ILE A 4 -23.19 -3.33 -0.53
C ILE A 4 -23.14 -2.20 0.47
N LEU A 5 -21.98 -2.03 1.06
CA LEU A 5 -21.68 -0.98 2.03
C LEU A 5 -20.73 0.03 1.40
N TYR A 6 -21.08 1.28 1.45
CA TYR A 6 -20.21 2.42 1.16
C TYR A 6 -19.78 3.08 2.46
N LEU A 7 -18.52 3.42 2.55
CA LEU A 7 -17.92 4.05 3.71
C LEU A 7 -17.08 5.25 3.28
N SER A 8 -17.45 6.42 3.81
CA SER A 8 -16.67 7.66 3.69
C SER A 8 -16.31 8.24 5.06
N ASN A 9 -15.65 9.37 5.07
CA ASN A 9 -15.27 10.05 6.31
C ASN A 9 -16.47 10.44 7.19
N GLU A 10 -17.63 10.70 6.58
CA GLU A 10 -18.81 11.23 7.28
C GLU A 10 -19.99 10.28 7.25
N LEU A 11 -19.98 9.25 6.39
CA LEU A 11 -21.20 8.54 6.04
C LEU A 11 -20.95 7.06 5.85
N VAL A 12 -21.87 6.24 6.38
CA VAL A 12 -22.08 4.86 5.96
C VAL A 12 -23.39 4.75 5.20
N GLN A 13 -23.37 4.11 4.04
CA GLN A 13 -24.55 3.74 3.28
C GLN A 13 -24.56 2.24 3.04
N VAL A 14 -25.68 1.58 3.25
CA VAL A 14 -25.87 0.18 2.89
C VAL A 14 -27.05 0.07 1.96
N ILE A 15 -26.86 -0.64 0.86
CA ILE A 15 -27.95 -1.00 -0.05
C ILE A 15 -28.07 -2.52 -0.15
N GLU A 16 -29.30 -2.97 -0.21
CA GLU A 16 -29.62 -4.30 -0.73
C GLU A 16 -30.16 -4.17 -2.14
N ALA A 17 -29.46 -4.78 -3.09
CA ALA A 17 -29.81 -4.65 -4.49
C ALA A 17 -29.63 -5.96 -5.26
N LYS A 18 -30.33 -6.04 -6.40
CA LYS A 18 -30.16 -7.09 -7.41
C LYS A 18 -29.67 -6.45 -8.70
N GLY A 19 -28.50 -6.90 -9.18
CA GLY A 19 -27.99 -6.53 -10.49
C GLY A 19 -28.35 -7.57 -11.55
N LYS A 20 -28.85 -7.12 -12.71
CA LYS A 20 -29.07 -7.95 -13.89
C LYS A 20 -28.57 -7.21 -15.13
N GLY A 21 -27.36 -7.58 -15.57
CA GLY A 21 -26.75 -6.95 -16.74
C GLY A 21 -26.37 -5.48 -16.47
N LYS A 22 -27.00 -4.54 -17.19
CA LYS A 22 -26.78 -3.10 -17.03
C LYS A 22 -27.78 -2.43 -16.08
N THR A 23 -28.71 -3.18 -15.49
CA THR A 23 -29.73 -2.64 -14.60
C THR A 23 -29.51 -3.09 -13.17
N VAL A 24 -29.69 -2.18 -12.22
CA VAL A 24 -29.65 -2.44 -10.78
C VAL A 24 -31.01 -2.11 -10.18
N CYS A 25 -31.58 -3.03 -9.43
CA CYS A 25 -32.81 -2.83 -8.67
C CYS A 25 -32.47 -2.76 -7.19
N VAL A 26 -32.48 -1.56 -6.62
CA VAL A 26 -32.29 -1.32 -5.19
C VAL A 26 -33.61 -1.60 -4.46
N GLN A 27 -33.55 -2.48 -3.45
CA GLN A 27 -34.71 -2.87 -2.65
C GLN A 27 -34.77 -2.08 -1.34
N ASN A 28 -33.67 -2.12 -0.59
CA ASN A 28 -33.57 -1.47 0.70
C ASN A 28 -32.33 -0.58 0.75
N VAL A 29 -32.41 0.44 1.58
CA VAL A 29 -31.40 1.45 1.74
C VAL A 29 -31.33 1.88 3.20
N TRP A 30 -30.15 1.96 3.74
CA TRP A 30 -29.85 2.48 5.08
C TRP A 30 -28.68 3.45 4.99
N GLN A 31 -28.74 4.48 5.80
CA GLN A 31 -27.69 5.48 5.87
C GLN A 31 -27.56 6.00 7.29
N GLU A 32 -26.34 6.20 7.75
CA GLU A 32 -26.01 6.79 9.04
C GLU A 32 -24.74 7.62 8.94
N LYS A 33 -24.60 8.65 9.79
CA LYS A 33 -23.34 9.38 9.91
C LYS A 33 -22.30 8.51 10.61
N ALA A 34 -21.10 8.50 10.10
CA ALA A 34 -19.95 7.92 10.80
C ALA A 34 -19.65 8.72 12.08
N PRO A 35 -19.12 8.10 13.14
CA PRO A 35 -18.65 8.82 14.32
C PRO A 35 -17.61 9.87 13.91
N GLU A 36 -17.74 11.06 14.44
CA GLU A 36 -16.88 12.18 14.05
C GLU A 36 -15.41 11.86 14.35
N GLY A 37 -14.54 12.09 13.35
CA GLY A 37 -13.12 11.84 13.47
C GLY A 37 -12.69 10.37 13.47
N SER A 38 -13.62 9.41 13.46
CA SER A 38 -13.27 7.97 13.45
C SER A 38 -12.72 7.46 12.13
N ILE A 39 -12.97 8.20 11.04
CA ILE A 39 -12.51 7.86 9.70
C ILE A 39 -11.92 9.11 9.06
N ILE A 40 -10.66 9.06 8.68
CA ILE A 40 -9.96 10.15 8.00
C ILE A 40 -9.35 9.62 6.72
N ASN A 41 -9.82 10.12 5.57
CA ASN A 41 -9.35 9.68 4.24
C ASN A 41 -9.37 8.16 4.07
N GLY A 42 -10.41 7.52 4.59
CA GLY A 42 -10.58 6.08 4.58
C GLY A 42 -9.67 5.32 5.54
N ILE A 43 -8.91 5.97 6.40
CA ILE A 43 -8.17 5.34 7.49
C ILE A 43 -9.03 5.41 8.75
N ILE A 44 -9.24 4.27 9.39
CA ILE A 44 -9.98 4.19 10.64
C ILE A 44 -9.01 4.55 11.77
N THR A 45 -9.27 5.66 12.44
CA THR A 45 -8.40 6.25 13.47
C THR A 45 -8.72 5.72 14.88
N ASP A 46 -9.98 5.31 15.11
CA ASP A 46 -10.43 4.69 16.36
C ASP A 46 -11.10 3.35 16.02
N GLU A 47 -10.30 2.29 16.08
CA GLU A 47 -10.73 0.95 15.69
C GLU A 47 -11.82 0.41 16.63
N GLU A 48 -11.71 0.64 17.94
CA GLU A 48 -12.66 0.12 18.93
C GLU A 48 -14.03 0.79 18.80
N ALA A 49 -14.06 2.12 18.72
CA ALA A 49 -15.28 2.88 18.51
C ALA A 49 -15.92 2.53 17.17
N PHE A 50 -15.13 2.40 16.11
CA PHE A 50 -15.62 2.01 14.79
C PHE A 50 -16.24 0.61 14.81
N VAL A 51 -15.58 -0.39 15.39
CA VAL A 51 -16.07 -1.77 15.46
C VAL A 51 -17.36 -1.85 16.27
N ALA A 52 -17.45 -1.13 17.38
CA ALA A 52 -18.65 -1.08 18.20
C ALA A 52 -19.81 -0.44 17.42
N TRP A 53 -19.57 0.71 16.80
CA TRP A 53 -20.55 1.46 16.03
C TRP A 53 -21.09 0.68 14.81
N ILE A 54 -20.19 0.12 13.98
CA ILE A 54 -20.63 -0.59 12.78
C ILE A 54 -21.38 -1.89 13.12
N ARG A 55 -21.00 -2.55 14.21
CA ARG A 55 -21.71 -3.73 14.73
C ARG A 55 -23.13 -3.35 15.15
N ASP A 56 -23.27 -2.27 15.91
CA ASP A 56 -24.57 -1.77 16.37
C ASP A 56 -25.45 -1.34 15.18
N PHE A 57 -24.90 -0.62 14.21
CA PHE A 57 -25.60 -0.25 12.98
C PHE A 57 -26.17 -1.46 12.24
N PHE A 58 -25.37 -2.54 12.09
CA PHE A 58 -25.82 -3.77 11.44
C PHE A 58 -26.91 -4.49 12.24
N VAL A 59 -26.80 -4.49 13.57
CA VAL A 59 -27.78 -5.15 14.45
C VAL A 59 -29.12 -4.38 14.44
N ARG A 60 -29.09 -3.06 14.65
CA ARG A 60 -30.28 -2.21 14.67
C ARG A 60 -31.08 -2.29 13.36
N ASN A 61 -30.38 -2.33 12.24
CA ASN A 61 -30.98 -2.36 10.92
C ASN A 61 -31.22 -3.79 10.37
N LYS A 62 -30.90 -4.84 11.16
CA LYS A 62 -31.05 -6.24 10.77
C LYS A 62 -30.37 -6.58 9.44
N LEU A 63 -29.17 -5.99 9.21
CA LEU A 63 -28.45 -6.16 7.97
C LEU A 63 -27.79 -7.54 7.87
N PRO A 64 -27.63 -8.09 6.65
CA PRO A 64 -26.91 -9.33 6.44
C PRO A 64 -25.44 -9.15 6.85
N LYS A 65 -24.85 -10.15 7.52
CA LYS A 65 -23.49 -10.11 8.03
C LYS A 65 -22.49 -10.87 7.16
N LYS A 66 -22.94 -11.50 6.09
CA LYS A 66 -22.11 -12.29 5.19
C LYS A 66 -22.19 -11.76 3.77
N GLU A 67 -21.11 -11.99 3.03
CA GLU A 67 -21.02 -11.64 1.61
C GLU A 67 -21.20 -10.13 1.33
N ILE A 68 -20.70 -9.28 2.23
CA ILE A 68 -20.78 -7.83 2.07
C ILE A 68 -19.73 -7.35 1.08
N SER A 69 -20.16 -6.59 0.08
CA SER A 69 -19.26 -5.84 -0.80
C SER A 69 -19.02 -4.46 -0.22
N LEU A 70 -17.77 -4.08 -0.01
CA LEU A 70 -17.37 -2.80 0.57
C LEU A 70 -16.85 -1.85 -0.52
N VAL A 71 -17.35 -0.64 -0.55
CA VAL A 71 -16.82 0.48 -1.33
C VAL A 71 -16.26 1.52 -0.36
N VAL A 72 -14.99 1.87 -0.50
CA VAL A 72 -14.30 2.79 0.41
C VAL A 72 -13.92 4.06 -0.32
N ASN A 73 -14.25 5.18 0.30
CA ASN A 73 -13.74 6.49 -0.10
C ASN A 73 -12.37 6.71 0.55
N SER A 74 -11.31 6.60 -0.24
CA SER A 74 -9.93 6.80 0.26
C SER A 74 -8.97 7.16 -0.86
N SER A 75 -7.99 8.02 -0.57
CA SER A 75 -6.87 8.32 -1.47
C SER A 75 -5.80 7.21 -1.50
N GLN A 76 -5.93 6.16 -0.68
CA GLN A 76 -5.03 5.00 -0.72
C GLN A 76 -5.19 4.17 -2.02
N PHE A 77 -6.26 4.40 -2.76
CA PHE A 77 -6.46 3.81 -4.08
C PHE A 77 -5.88 4.73 -5.16
N ASN A 78 -4.85 4.26 -5.84
CA ASN A 78 -4.26 4.95 -6.98
C ASN A 78 -4.87 4.44 -8.28
N HIS A 79 -5.33 5.35 -9.13
CA HIS A 79 -6.03 5.02 -10.36
C HIS A 79 -5.29 5.53 -11.58
N LYS A 80 -5.24 4.72 -12.64
CA LYS A 80 -4.73 5.11 -13.96
C LYS A 80 -5.63 4.57 -15.08
N VAL A 81 -5.80 5.35 -16.13
CA VAL A 81 -6.34 4.85 -17.39
C VAL A 81 -5.15 4.44 -18.25
N LEU A 82 -5.16 3.21 -18.70
CA LEU A 82 -4.06 2.61 -19.47
C LEU A 82 -4.60 2.09 -20.79
N GLU A 83 -3.84 2.28 -21.86
CA GLU A 83 -4.15 1.75 -23.17
C GLU A 83 -3.21 0.62 -23.52
N PHE A 84 -3.79 -0.51 -23.89
CA PHE A 84 -3.03 -1.69 -24.30
C PHE A 84 -3.48 -2.17 -25.70
N PRO A 85 -2.56 -2.73 -26.50
CA PRO A 85 -2.96 -3.57 -27.60
C PRO A 85 -3.91 -4.68 -27.11
N GLY A 86 -4.68 -5.29 -28.01
CA GLY A 86 -5.68 -6.31 -27.65
C GLY A 86 -5.11 -7.56 -26.99
N PHE A 87 -4.47 -7.38 -25.85
CA PHE A 87 -3.84 -8.44 -25.06
C PHE A 87 -4.87 -9.34 -24.37
N LYS A 88 -4.43 -10.55 -24.06
CA LYS A 88 -5.18 -11.45 -23.19
C LYS A 88 -5.15 -10.93 -21.75
N ASP A 89 -6.16 -11.29 -20.97
CA ASP A 89 -6.29 -10.92 -19.54
C ASP A 89 -5.01 -11.20 -18.72
N ALA A 90 -4.34 -12.31 -19.01
CA ALA A 90 -3.10 -12.69 -18.31
C ALA A 90 -1.93 -11.72 -18.59
N ASP A 91 -1.86 -11.17 -19.78
CA ASP A 91 -0.78 -10.27 -20.19
C ASP A 91 -1.01 -8.87 -19.60
N ILE A 92 -2.27 -8.40 -19.62
CA ILE A 92 -2.65 -7.13 -18.97
C ILE A 92 -2.30 -7.17 -17.49
N LYS A 93 -2.62 -8.26 -16.78
CA LYS A 93 -2.28 -8.43 -15.36
C LYS A 93 -0.79 -8.33 -15.07
N LYS A 94 0.07 -8.76 -15.99
CA LYS A 94 1.52 -8.65 -15.85
C LYS A 94 2.05 -7.25 -16.15
N MET A 95 1.35 -6.49 -16.99
CA MET A 95 1.79 -5.15 -17.40
C MET A 95 1.36 -4.06 -16.42
N ILE A 96 0.15 -4.16 -15.86
CA ILE A 96 -0.38 -3.15 -14.92
C ILE A 96 0.61 -2.79 -13.79
N PRO A 97 1.29 -3.73 -13.09
CA PRO A 97 2.24 -3.36 -12.04
C PRO A 97 3.42 -2.51 -12.53
N ARG A 98 3.76 -2.56 -13.80
CA ARG A 98 4.85 -1.76 -14.38
C ARG A 98 4.45 -0.30 -14.56
N GLU A 99 3.17 -0.06 -14.82
CA GLU A 99 2.59 1.28 -15.01
C GLU A 99 2.44 2.05 -13.68
N PHE A 100 2.51 1.33 -12.55
CA PHE A 100 2.48 1.91 -11.19
C PHE A 100 3.86 1.85 -10.54
N SER A 101 4.93 2.19 -11.26
CA SER A 101 6.31 2.11 -10.77
C SER A 101 6.54 2.90 -9.46
N GLU A 102 5.87 4.04 -9.30
CA GLU A 102 5.92 4.91 -8.11
C GLU A 102 5.30 4.26 -6.84
N HIS A 103 4.41 3.28 -7.03
CA HIS A 103 3.69 2.61 -5.95
C HIS A 103 4.01 1.11 -5.90
N ARG A 104 5.09 0.69 -6.56
CA ARG A 104 5.42 -0.73 -6.69
C ARG A 104 6.19 -1.21 -5.47
N THR A 105 5.46 -1.76 -4.52
CA THR A 105 6.01 -2.56 -3.43
C THR A 105 5.55 -4.02 -3.59
N ASP A 106 6.23 -4.96 -2.94
CA ASP A 106 5.79 -6.37 -2.89
C ASP A 106 4.42 -6.52 -2.19
N ASN A 107 3.97 -5.48 -1.51
CA ASN A 107 2.70 -5.38 -0.82
C ASN A 107 1.58 -4.72 -1.63
N THR A 108 1.82 -4.26 -2.86
CA THR A 108 0.80 -3.61 -3.68
C THR A 108 -0.06 -4.64 -4.41
N LEU A 109 -1.36 -4.45 -4.36
CA LEU A 109 -2.35 -5.22 -5.10
C LEU A 109 -2.89 -4.39 -6.26
N PHE A 110 -3.15 -5.05 -7.38
CA PHE A 110 -3.60 -4.39 -8.60
C PHE A 110 -4.90 -5.02 -9.10
N THR A 111 -5.83 -4.19 -9.55
CA THR A 111 -7.02 -4.63 -10.28
C THR A 111 -7.25 -3.77 -11.49
N TYR A 112 -8.10 -4.21 -12.39
CA TYR A 112 -8.49 -3.39 -13.52
C TYR A 112 -9.90 -3.73 -14.01
N TYR A 113 -10.47 -2.76 -14.70
CA TYR A 113 -11.73 -2.83 -15.39
C TYR A 113 -11.56 -2.40 -16.84
N VAL A 114 -12.07 -3.19 -17.78
CA VAL A 114 -12.01 -2.85 -19.20
C VAL A 114 -13.06 -1.80 -19.49
N LEU A 115 -12.64 -0.59 -19.82
CA LEU A 115 -13.52 0.52 -20.19
C LEU A 115 -14.07 0.30 -21.61
N GLU A 116 -13.18 -0.02 -22.55
CA GLU A 116 -13.52 -0.21 -23.94
C GLU A 116 -12.57 -1.17 -24.65
N LYS A 117 -13.10 -1.82 -25.68
CA LYS A 117 -12.33 -2.58 -26.66
C LYS A 117 -12.67 -2.03 -28.05
N ASP A 118 -11.72 -1.34 -28.63
CA ASP A 118 -11.85 -0.91 -30.02
C ASP A 118 -11.52 -2.08 -30.96
N LYS A 119 -12.52 -2.48 -31.72
CA LYS A 119 -12.38 -3.59 -32.68
C LYS A 119 -11.54 -3.20 -33.90
N ASN A 120 -11.49 -1.92 -34.26
CA ASN A 120 -10.82 -1.42 -35.45
C ASN A 120 -9.32 -1.23 -35.21
N SER A 121 -8.94 -0.55 -34.12
CA SER A 121 -7.53 -0.32 -33.79
C SER A 121 -6.89 -1.48 -33.03
N LYS A 122 -7.68 -2.50 -32.63
CA LYS A 122 -7.27 -3.60 -31.72
C LYS A 122 -6.68 -3.09 -30.40
N MET A 123 -7.03 -1.87 -30.00
CA MET A 123 -6.66 -1.29 -28.72
C MET A 123 -7.75 -1.53 -27.68
N GLN A 124 -7.35 -1.60 -26.42
CA GLN A 124 -8.27 -1.65 -25.30
C GLN A 124 -7.84 -0.67 -24.22
N SER A 125 -8.80 0.09 -23.73
CA SER A 125 -8.62 1.00 -22.60
C SER A 125 -9.07 0.32 -21.33
N VAL A 126 -8.25 0.41 -20.28
CA VAL A 126 -8.55 -0.18 -18.97
C VAL A 126 -8.39 0.87 -17.87
N PHE A 127 -9.31 0.85 -16.92
CA PHE A 127 -9.18 1.54 -15.67
C PHE A 127 -8.47 0.63 -14.67
N ALA A 128 -7.26 0.97 -14.33
CA ALA A 128 -6.44 0.20 -13.40
C ALA A 128 -6.38 0.87 -12.03
N THR A 129 -6.36 0.06 -10.98
CA THR A 129 -6.29 0.51 -9.59
C THR A 129 -5.19 -0.25 -8.87
N ALA A 130 -4.35 0.48 -8.15
CA ALA A 130 -3.36 -0.02 -7.22
C ALA A 130 -3.73 0.36 -5.78
N VAL A 131 -3.46 -0.53 -4.83
CA VAL A 131 -3.70 -0.28 -3.40
C VAL A 131 -2.76 -1.13 -2.55
N GLU A 132 -2.36 -0.62 -1.40
CA GLU A 132 -1.57 -1.39 -0.45
C GLU A 132 -2.39 -2.50 0.19
N LYS A 133 -1.80 -3.68 0.27
CA LYS A 133 -2.44 -4.87 0.84
C LYS A 133 -2.82 -4.69 2.30
N GLU A 134 -1.96 -4.04 3.07
CA GLU A 134 -2.17 -3.81 4.50
C GLU A 134 -3.42 -2.98 4.76
N PHE A 135 -3.64 -1.96 3.93
CA PHE A 135 -4.85 -1.16 3.98
C PHE A 135 -6.12 -2.01 3.81
N LEU A 136 -6.16 -2.92 2.84
CA LEU A 136 -7.31 -3.80 2.65
C LEU A 136 -7.46 -4.83 3.77
N VAL A 137 -6.34 -5.34 4.29
CA VAL A 137 -6.33 -6.33 5.38
C VAL A 137 -6.83 -5.70 6.68
N SER A 138 -6.50 -4.43 6.97
CA SER A 138 -7.02 -3.73 8.14
C SER A 138 -8.56 -3.68 8.12
N TYR A 139 -9.15 -3.30 7.00
CA TYR A 139 -10.61 -3.31 6.84
C TYR A 139 -11.22 -4.69 7.06
N ILE A 140 -10.65 -5.72 6.42
CA ILE A 140 -11.15 -7.10 6.57
C ILE A 140 -11.13 -7.53 8.05
N ASN A 141 -10.06 -7.20 8.77
CA ASN A 141 -9.92 -7.55 10.18
C ASN A 141 -10.92 -6.79 11.07
N LEU A 142 -11.10 -5.49 10.86
CA LEU A 142 -12.03 -4.67 11.63
C LEU A 142 -13.48 -5.12 11.44
N PHE A 143 -13.89 -5.37 10.20
CA PHE A 143 -15.22 -5.89 9.93
C PHE A 143 -15.42 -7.31 10.49
N LYS A 144 -14.39 -8.16 10.44
CA LYS A 144 -14.40 -9.47 11.07
C LYS A 144 -14.58 -9.37 12.60
N GLN A 145 -13.92 -8.42 13.26
CA GLN A 145 -14.10 -8.13 14.69
C GLN A 145 -15.54 -7.68 14.99
N ALA A 146 -16.15 -6.92 14.07
CA ALA A 146 -17.58 -6.55 14.17
C ALA A 146 -18.53 -7.73 13.87
N GLY A 147 -18.03 -8.90 13.48
CA GLY A 147 -18.82 -10.07 13.09
C GLY A 147 -19.40 -9.98 11.67
N ILE A 148 -18.80 -9.16 10.81
CA ILE A 148 -19.24 -8.90 9.44
C ILE A 148 -18.21 -9.48 8.47
N GLU A 149 -18.65 -10.30 7.51
CA GLU A 149 -17.79 -10.94 6.52
C GLU A 149 -17.81 -10.15 5.20
N ILE A 150 -16.66 -9.53 4.88
CA ILE A 150 -16.44 -8.83 3.61
C ILE A 150 -16.10 -9.84 2.52
N SER A 151 -16.77 -9.76 1.39
CA SER A 151 -16.55 -10.61 0.21
C SER A 151 -15.80 -9.91 -0.92
N SER A 152 -15.90 -8.58 -1.00
CA SER A 152 -15.16 -7.76 -1.95
C SER A 152 -14.91 -6.37 -1.40
N ILE A 153 -13.81 -5.74 -1.83
CA ILE A 153 -13.49 -4.35 -1.54
C ILE A 153 -13.20 -3.65 -2.86
N ASP A 154 -13.70 -2.43 -3.00
CA ASP A 154 -13.47 -1.57 -4.15
C ASP A 154 -13.32 -0.11 -3.74
N SER A 155 -12.75 0.70 -4.63
CA SER A 155 -12.68 2.15 -4.45
C SER A 155 -13.96 2.83 -4.87
N GLU A 156 -14.23 3.97 -4.27
CA GLU A 156 -15.32 4.86 -4.65
C GLU A 156 -15.22 5.25 -6.14
N VAL A 157 -14.05 5.72 -6.58
CA VAL A 157 -13.82 6.11 -7.98
C VAL A 157 -14.07 4.94 -8.92
N GLY A 158 -13.58 3.73 -8.58
CA GLY A 158 -13.82 2.52 -9.38
C GLY A 158 -15.29 2.17 -9.50
N SER A 159 -16.05 2.35 -8.41
CA SER A 159 -17.50 2.15 -8.41
C SER A 159 -18.21 3.18 -9.32
N LEU A 160 -17.86 4.47 -9.19
CA LEU A 160 -18.44 5.54 -10.00
C LEU A 160 -18.08 5.42 -11.49
N VAL A 161 -16.84 5.06 -11.82
CA VAL A 161 -16.43 4.80 -13.21
C VAL A 161 -17.30 3.71 -13.83
N ARG A 162 -17.57 2.62 -13.12
CA ARG A 162 -18.46 1.57 -13.64
C ARG A 162 -19.91 2.04 -13.77
N LEU A 163 -20.39 2.81 -12.81
CA LEU A 163 -21.73 3.36 -12.86
C LEU A 163 -21.91 4.21 -14.12
N PHE A 164 -21.07 5.20 -14.29
CA PHE A 164 -21.21 6.18 -15.36
C PHE A 164 -20.83 5.63 -16.75
N SER A 165 -19.81 4.78 -16.85
CA SER A 165 -19.47 4.11 -18.12
C SER A 165 -20.56 3.18 -18.65
N ASN A 166 -21.49 2.75 -17.79
CA ASN A 166 -22.65 1.93 -18.18
C ASN A 166 -23.93 2.76 -18.38
N SER A 167 -23.88 4.08 -18.12
CA SER A 167 -25.04 4.95 -18.30
C SER A 167 -25.26 5.27 -19.79
N PRO A 168 -26.48 5.04 -20.33
CA PRO A 168 -26.80 5.41 -21.71
C PRO A 168 -26.68 6.92 -21.98
N GLU A 169 -26.88 7.73 -20.96
CA GLU A 169 -26.88 9.19 -21.05
C GLU A 169 -25.50 9.78 -21.30
N ILE A 170 -24.45 9.07 -20.91
CA ILE A 170 -23.05 9.47 -21.07
C ILE A 170 -22.45 8.94 -22.38
N GLN A 171 -23.08 7.92 -22.98
CA GLN A 171 -22.58 7.33 -24.23
C GLN A 171 -22.42 8.39 -25.33
N ASN A 172 -21.23 8.44 -25.92
CA ASN A 172 -20.84 9.36 -27.00
C ASN A 172 -20.81 10.86 -26.62
N LYS A 173 -20.99 11.23 -25.35
CA LYS A 173 -20.91 12.62 -24.89
C LYS A 173 -19.57 12.91 -24.22
N THR A 174 -19.13 14.16 -24.33
CA THR A 174 -18.07 14.70 -23.49
C THR A 174 -18.73 15.48 -22.36
N CYS A 175 -18.60 14.98 -21.13
CA CYS A 175 -19.29 15.55 -19.96
C CYS A 175 -18.39 15.55 -18.74
N LEU A 176 -18.65 16.50 -17.85
CA LEU A 176 -18.08 16.57 -16.52
C LEU A 176 -19.14 16.14 -15.51
N ILE A 177 -18.83 15.17 -14.67
CA ILE A 177 -19.69 14.72 -13.60
C ILE A 177 -19.07 15.12 -12.27
N GLN A 178 -19.81 15.86 -11.46
CA GLN A 178 -19.41 16.26 -10.11
C GLN A 178 -20.27 15.52 -9.09
N VAL A 179 -19.64 14.64 -8.32
CA VAL A 179 -20.32 13.81 -7.31
C VAL A 179 -19.99 14.35 -5.92
N LEU A 180 -21.04 14.82 -5.23
CA LEU A 180 -20.91 15.36 -3.88
C LEU A 180 -20.99 14.25 -2.83
N ASP A 181 -20.07 14.27 -1.87
CA ASP A 181 -20.06 13.41 -0.69
C ASP A 181 -19.63 14.21 0.56
N GLY A 182 -20.60 14.76 1.25
CA GLY A 182 -20.33 15.61 2.40
C GLY A 182 -19.46 16.83 2.03
N ARG A 183 -18.27 16.90 2.63
CA ARG A 183 -17.29 17.97 2.34
C ARG A 183 -16.31 17.62 1.24
N GLU A 184 -16.65 16.70 0.38
CA GLU A 184 -15.80 16.29 -0.75
C GLU A 184 -16.60 16.31 -2.05
N VAL A 185 -15.93 16.60 -3.15
CA VAL A 185 -16.47 16.44 -4.49
C VAL A 185 -15.50 15.67 -5.36
N ILE A 186 -16.03 14.68 -6.06
CA ILE A 186 -15.29 13.94 -7.09
C ILE A 186 -15.75 14.48 -8.43
N SER A 187 -14.87 15.11 -9.14
CA SER A 187 -15.08 15.60 -10.51
C SER A 187 -14.52 14.58 -11.49
N MET A 188 -15.36 14.05 -12.36
CA MET A 188 -15.02 12.98 -13.32
C MET A 188 -15.24 13.46 -14.74
N LEU A 189 -14.23 13.40 -15.57
CA LEU A 189 -14.31 13.75 -16.98
C LEU A 189 -14.53 12.51 -17.81
N PHE A 190 -15.56 12.56 -18.66
CA PHE A 190 -15.80 11.59 -19.71
C PHE A 190 -15.65 12.27 -21.07
N VAL A 191 -14.87 11.69 -21.97
CA VAL A 191 -14.68 12.18 -23.34
C VAL A 191 -15.27 11.17 -24.31
N LYS A 192 -16.29 11.58 -25.07
CA LYS A 192 -17.04 10.68 -25.97
C LYS A 192 -17.57 9.42 -25.25
N GLY A 193 -18.03 9.59 -24.02
CA GLY A 193 -18.54 8.50 -23.19
C GLY A 193 -17.48 7.62 -22.54
N ARG A 194 -16.19 7.91 -22.74
CA ARG A 194 -15.07 7.18 -22.13
C ARG A 194 -14.56 7.92 -20.91
N TYR A 195 -14.39 7.23 -19.83
CA TYR A 195 -13.73 7.81 -18.65
C TYR A 195 -12.30 8.21 -19.00
N TYR A 196 -11.95 9.45 -18.68
CA TYR A 196 -10.65 10.02 -18.98
C TYR A 196 -9.85 10.32 -17.71
N TYR A 197 -10.46 11.08 -16.77
CA TYR A 197 -9.77 11.57 -15.58
C TYR A 197 -10.76 11.80 -14.43
N SER A 198 -10.29 11.72 -13.21
CA SER A 198 -11.03 12.20 -12.05
C SER A 198 -10.13 12.90 -11.06
N GLN A 199 -10.69 13.89 -10.38
CA GLN A 199 -10.05 14.63 -9.31
C GLN A 199 -10.99 14.71 -8.12
N LYS A 200 -10.44 14.53 -6.94
CA LYS A 200 -11.14 14.68 -5.67
C LYS A 200 -10.69 16.00 -5.04
N ASN A 201 -11.65 16.80 -4.63
CA ASN A 201 -11.43 18.08 -3.98
C ASN A 201 -12.20 18.13 -2.65
N ARG A 202 -11.59 18.71 -1.64
CA ARG A 202 -12.27 19.07 -0.40
C ARG A 202 -13.02 20.37 -0.60
N LEU A 203 -14.25 20.43 -0.09
CA LEU A 203 -15.09 21.59 -0.09
C LEU A 203 -14.91 22.38 1.22
N PHE A 204 -14.72 23.67 1.12
CA PHE A 204 -14.48 24.57 2.24
C PHE A 204 -15.67 25.46 2.55
N SER A 205 -16.67 25.52 1.65
CA SER A 205 -17.89 26.32 1.82
C SER A 205 -18.59 26.00 3.13
N GLN A 206 -18.88 27.04 3.90
CA GLN A 206 -19.65 26.91 5.14
C GLN A 206 -21.15 26.93 4.86
N ASP A 207 -21.57 27.77 3.91
CA ASP A 207 -22.96 27.81 3.43
C ASP A 207 -23.10 26.96 2.15
N PHE A 208 -23.92 25.90 2.28
CA PHE A 208 -24.15 24.95 1.20
C PHE A 208 -24.86 25.55 -0.01
N LEU A 209 -25.73 26.56 0.22
CA LEU A 209 -26.54 27.14 -0.85
C LEU A 209 -25.92 28.38 -1.49
N GLU A 210 -25.21 29.19 -0.72
CA GLU A 210 -24.63 30.43 -1.20
C GLU A 210 -23.22 30.29 -1.76
N GLU A 211 -22.34 29.59 -1.03
CA GLU A 211 -20.91 29.51 -1.36
C GLU A 211 -20.56 28.29 -2.23
N LEU A 212 -21.21 27.15 -2.00
CA LEU A 212 -20.87 25.90 -2.68
C LEU A 212 -20.98 25.98 -4.22
N PRO A 213 -21.98 26.64 -4.84
CA PRO A 213 -22.03 26.80 -6.28
C PRO A 213 -20.78 27.45 -6.87
N GLN A 214 -20.26 28.51 -6.22
CA GLN A 214 -19.06 29.21 -6.65
C GLN A 214 -17.81 28.34 -6.51
N GLU A 215 -17.72 27.55 -5.45
CA GLU A 215 -16.62 26.62 -5.24
C GLU A 215 -16.62 25.53 -6.30
N LEU A 216 -17.78 24.94 -6.62
CA LEU A 216 -17.92 23.94 -7.68
C LEU A 216 -17.56 24.49 -9.05
N LEU A 217 -17.93 25.74 -9.35
CA LEU A 217 -17.51 26.42 -10.58
C LEU A 217 -16.00 26.62 -10.63
N SER A 218 -15.38 27.03 -9.54
CA SER A 218 -13.92 27.17 -9.46
C SER A 218 -13.20 25.83 -9.71
N ILE A 219 -13.71 24.73 -9.17
CA ILE A 219 -13.19 23.39 -9.40
C ILE A 219 -13.36 22.98 -10.86
N ARG A 220 -14.53 23.25 -11.46
CA ARG A 220 -14.80 23.06 -12.89
C ARG A 220 -13.78 23.81 -13.76
N ASP A 221 -13.55 25.10 -13.48
CA ASP A 221 -12.68 25.95 -14.28
C ASP A 221 -11.22 25.46 -14.24
N LYS A 222 -10.75 25.02 -13.08
CA LYS A 222 -9.43 24.37 -12.95
C LYS A 222 -9.35 23.08 -13.79
N LEU A 223 -10.40 22.29 -13.80
CA LEU A 223 -10.50 21.10 -14.64
C LEU A 223 -10.50 21.46 -16.13
N PHE A 224 -11.20 22.51 -16.55
CA PHE A 224 -11.17 22.98 -17.93
C PHE A 224 -9.79 23.44 -18.37
N GLN A 225 -9.06 24.14 -17.50
CA GLN A 225 -7.66 24.48 -17.78
C GLN A 225 -6.80 23.24 -17.96
N PHE A 226 -6.98 22.24 -17.11
CA PHE A 226 -6.29 20.94 -17.24
C PHE A 226 -6.64 20.26 -18.55
N VAL A 227 -7.92 20.14 -18.90
CA VAL A 227 -8.41 19.53 -20.16
C VAL A 227 -7.79 20.24 -21.38
N THR A 228 -7.76 21.56 -21.35
CA THR A 228 -7.16 22.37 -22.41
C THR A 228 -5.66 22.11 -22.53
N SER A 229 -4.95 21.99 -21.42
CA SER A 229 -3.53 21.66 -21.39
C SER A 229 -3.22 20.26 -21.97
N GLN A 230 -4.14 19.31 -21.83
CA GLN A 230 -4.05 17.97 -22.38
C GLN A 230 -4.47 17.88 -23.87
N GLN A 231 -4.72 19.02 -24.53
CA GLN A 231 -5.11 19.12 -25.93
C GLN A 231 -6.38 18.33 -26.29
N ILE A 232 -7.29 18.14 -25.36
CA ILE A 232 -8.59 17.55 -25.62
C ILE A 232 -9.41 18.56 -26.42
N LYS A 233 -9.73 18.21 -27.65
CA LYS A 233 -10.43 19.11 -28.60
C LYS A 233 -11.95 19.09 -28.48
N GLU A 234 -12.47 18.07 -27.81
CA GLU A 234 -13.91 17.90 -27.64
C GLU A 234 -14.44 18.85 -26.57
N PRO A 235 -15.41 19.73 -26.90
CA PRO A 235 -16.01 20.61 -25.93
C PRO A 235 -16.84 19.78 -24.92
N ILE A 236 -16.82 20.20 -23.66
CA ILE A 236 -17.70 19.62 -22.66
C ILE A 236 -19.13 20.07 -22.97
N GLN A 237 -20.01 19.10 -23.17
CA GLN A 237 -21.41 19.32 -23.57
C GLN A 237 -22.35 19.46 -22.36
N THR A 238 -22.03 18.75 -21.27
CA THR A 238 -22.86 18.74 -20.07
C THR A 238 -21.99 18.72 -18.82
N ILE A 239 -22.52 19.33 -17.76
CA ILE A 239 -22.01 19.19 -16.39
C ILE A 239 -23.13 18.53 -15.59
N ASP A 240 -22.83 17.33 -15.09
CA ASP A 240 -23.78 16.55 -14.33
C ASP A 240 -23.40 16.62 -12.86
N LEU A 241 -24.32 17.17 -12.05
CA LEU A 241 -24.16 17.28 -10.60
C LEU A 241 -24.98 16.19 -9.91
N CYS A 242 -24.36 15.46 -9.01
CA CYS A 242 -25.00 14.38 -8.30
C CYS A 242 -24.43 14.21 -6.89
N GLY A 243 -25.09 13.38 -6.08
CA GLY A 243 -24.72 13.14 -4.69
C GLY A 243 -25.61 13.88 -3.69
N LYS A 244 -25.15 13.91 -2.43
CA LYS A 244 -25.95 14.43 -1.32
C LYS A 244 -26.15 15.95 -1.43
N GLY A 245 -27.38 16.40 -1.32
CA GLY A 245 -27.73 17.82 -1.39
C GLY A 245 -27.92 18.38 -2.81
N GLN A 246 -27.82 17.52 -3.83
CA GLN A 246 -27.95 17.97 -5.23
C GLN A 246 -29.30 18.61 -5.55
N SER A 247 -30.36 18.16 -4.93
CA SER A 247 -31.73 18.69 -5.20
C SER A 247 -31.90 20.15 -4.76
N GLU A 248 -31.30 20.51 -3.64
CA GLU A 248 -31.27 21.87 -3.12
C GLU A 248 -30.37 22.76 -3.96
N LEU A 249 -29.15 22.24 -4.22
CA LEU A 249 -28.15 22.93 -5.01
C LEU A 249 -28.61 23.17 -6.45
N ARG A 250 -29.34 22.21 -7.04
CA ARG A 250 -29.94 22.34 -8.37
C ARG A 250 -30.84 23.55 -8.49
N LYS A 251 -31.72 23.77 -7.51
CA LYS A 251 -32.64 24.91 -7.54
C LYS A 251 -31.89 26.23 -7.59
N VAL A 252 -30.86 26.38 -6.75
CA VAL A 252 -30.04 27.59 -6.71
C VAL A 252 -29.27 27.80 -8.01
N MET A 253 -28.72 26.73 -8.58
CA MET A 253 -27.91 26.81 -9.79
C MET A 253 -28.74 26.99 -11.07
N GLU A 254 -29.98 26.48 -11.13
CA GLU A 254 -30.93 26.72 -12.24
C GLU A 254 -31.43 28.17 -12.25
N ASP A 255 -31.64 28.79 -11.09
CA ASP A 255 -32.13 30.18 -10.97
C ASP A 255 -31.01 31.19 -11.35
N ASP A 256 -29.75 30.91 -11.06
CA ASP A 256 -28.65 31.86 -11.25
C ASP A 256 -28.08 31.91 -12.67
N LYS A 257 -28.53 31.10 -13.61
CA LYS A 257 -27.99 31.00 -14.99
C LYS A 257 -26.45 30.78 -15.04
N LEU A 258 -25.87 30.30 -13.96
CA LEU A 258 -24.43 30.10 -13.83
C LEU A 258 -23.90 29.00 -14.76
N PHE A 259 -24.78 28.10 -15.22
CA PHE A 259 -24.47 27.06 -16.21
C PHE A 259 -25.09 27.43 -17.57
N LEU A 260 -24.59 28.48 -18.20
CA LEU A 260 -25.04 28.92 -19.53
C LEU A 260 -24.68 27.84 -20.59
N GLY A 261 -25.72 27.07 -20.97
CA GLY A 261 -25.67 26.17 -22.14
C GLY A 261 -25.39 24.70 -21.85
N GLU A 262 -25.18 24.32 -20.60
CA GLU A 262 -24.90 22.94 -20.23
C GLU A 262 -26.12 22.28 -19.57
N LYS A 263 -26.60 21.19 -20.20
CA LYS A 263 -27.75 20.45 -19.65
C LYS A 263 -27.28 19.58 -18.49
N VAL A 264 -27.73 19.89 -17.29
CA VAL A 264 -27.51 19.02 -16.12
C VAL A 264 -28.39 17.79 -16.24
N ILE A 265 -27.80 16.62 -16.34
CA ILE A 265 -28.50 15.34 -16.48
C ILE A 265 -28.36 14.57 -15.17
N PHE A 266 -29.48 14.00 -14.72
CA PHE A 266 -29.50 13.16 -13.52
C PHE A 266 -29.54 11.69 -13.91
N VAL A 267 -28.75 10.89 -13.21
CA VAL A 267 -28.66 9.42 -13.40
C VAL A 267 -29.85 8.73 -12.74
N ASP A 268 -31.07 9.31 -12.91
CA ASP A 268 -32.29 8.81 -12.28
C ASP A 268 -32.78 7.47 -12.82
N GLU A 269 -32.42 7.12 -14.05
CA GLU A 269 -33.00 5.95 -14.73
C GLU A 269 -32.38 4.60 -14.40
N ALA A 270 -31.14 4.56 -13.94
CA ALA A 270 -30.53 3.28 -13.50
C ALA A 270 -31.09 2.82 -12.13
N VAL A 271 -31.67 3.74 -11.36
CA VAL A 271 -32.24 3.48 -10.02
C VAL A 271 -33.70 3.95 -10.00
N LYS A 272 -34.55 3.32 -10.77
CA LYS A 272 -35.93 3.73 -11.11
C LYS A 272 -36.90 4.09 -9.98
N LYS A 273 -36.53 4.07 -8.71
CA LYS A 273 -37.49 4.37 -7.60
C LYS A 273 -36.93 4.99 -6.33
N LYS A 274 -35.63 5.25 -6.19
CA LYS A 274 -35.07 5.84 -4.95
C LYS A 274 -33.98 6.86 -5.24
N LYS A 275 -33.96 7.92 -4.44
CA LYS A 275 -33.10 9.11 -4.56
C LYS A 275 -31.66 8.80 -4.86
N ILE A 276 -31.06 9.61 -5.69
CA ILE A 276 -29.67 9.62 -6.22
C ILE A 276 -28.56 9.58 -5.13
N GLU A 277 -28.92 9.82 -3.87
CA GLU A 277 -28.01 9.76 -2.71
C GLU A 277 -27.28 8.43 -2.51
N PHE A 278 -27.62 7.38 -3.29
CA PHE A 278 -27.07 6.02 -3.16
C PHE A 278 -26.26 5.56 -4.37
N MET A 279 -25.63 6.48 -5.09
CA MET A 279 -24.83 6.14 -6.27
C MET A 279 -23.57 5.36 -5.98
N TYR A 280 -22.90 5.72 -4.89
CA TYR A 280 -21.57 5.18 -4.57
C TYR A 280 -21.53 3.65 -4.52
N PRO A 281 -22.45 2.96 -3.84
CA PRO A 281 -22.41 1.51 -3.80
C PRO A 281 -22.95 0.82 -5.05
N VAL A 282 -23.76 1.49 -5.87
CA VAL A 282 -24.47 0.85 -7.01
C VAL A 282 -23.50 0.38 -8.09
N GLY A 283 -22.45 1.13 -8.36
CA GLY A 283 -21.50 0.84 -9.44
C GLY A 283 -20.79 -0.51 -9.31
N ILE A 284 -20.62 -1.02 -8.10
CA ILE A 284 -19.98 -2.33 -7.89
C ILE A 284 -20.81 -3.48 -8.48
N LEU A 285 -22.12 -3.30 -8.66
CA LEU A 285 -23.02 -4.28 -9.27
C LEU A 285 -23.03 -4.22 -10.79
N LEU A 286 -22.52 -3.13 -11.36
CA LEU A 286 -22.45 -2.93 -12.80
C LEU A 286 -21.12 -3.41 -13.33
N GLY A 287 -21.15 -4.31 -14.30
CA GLY A 287 -19.98 -4.94 -14.87
C GLY A 287 -19.79 -6.40 -14.42
N LYS A 288 -19.25 -7.19 -15.31
CA LYS A 288 -19.04 -8.63 -15.07
C LYS A 288 -17.97 -8.83 -13.98
N ASN A 289 -18.40 -9.15 -12.76
CA ASN A 289 -17.61 -9.78 -11.67
C ASN A 289 -16.18 -9.25 -11.39
N GLN A 290 -15.91 -7.98 -11.62
CA GLN A 290 -14.55 -7.44 -11.53
C GLN A 290 -14.18 -6.84 -10.18
N GLY A 291 -15.14 -6.47 -9.35
CA GLY A 291 -14.89 -5.93 -8.00
C GLY A 291 -14.32 -6.93 -6.99
N SER A 292 -14.24 -8.22 -7.36
CA SER A 292 -13.70 -9.26 -6.48
C SER A 292 -12.21 -9.54 -6.69
N THR A 293 -11.50 -8.78 -7.55
CA THR A 293 -10.12 -9.12 -7.94
C THR A 293 -9.12 -8.89 -6.81
N PHE A 294 -9.22 -7.82 -6.03
CA PHE A 294 -8.39 -7.62 -4.85
C PHE A 294 -8.55 -8.77 -3.83
N PHE A 295 -9.79 -9.12 -3.53
CA PHE A 295 -10.09 -10.18 -2.58
C PHE A 295 -9.62 -11.55 -3.08
N ARG A 296 -9.73 -11.78 -4.38
CA ARG A 296 -9.20 -13.01 -5.02
C ARG A 296 -7.68 -13.05 -4.93
N GLN A 297 -6.98 -11.96 -5.19
CA GLN A 297 -5.53 -11.86 -5.05
C GLN A 297 -5.09 -12.08 -3.60
N LEU A 298 -5.78 -11.47 -2.63
CA LEU A 298 -5.52 -11.70 -1.20
C LEU A 298 -5.66 -13.19 -0.83
N ARG A 299 -6.73 -13.85 -1.29
CA ARG A 299 -6.95 -15.29 -1.05
C ARG A 299 -5.90 -16.15 -1.78
N GLN A 300 -5.51 -15.81 -2.99
CA GLN A 300 -4.47 -16.52 -3.72
C GLN A 300 -3.12 -16.39 -3.01
N ASN A 301 -2.72 -15.18 -2.65
CA ASN A 301 -1.48 -14.93 -1.91
C ASN A 301 -1.45 -15.66 -0.55
N GLN A 302 -2.59 -15.73 0.15
CA GLN A 302 -2.70 -16.50 1.38
C GLN A 302 -2.55 -18.01 1.14
N LYS A 303 -3.20 -18.53 0.09
CA LYS A 303 -3.08 -19.95 -0.28
C LYS A 303 -1.67 -20.32 -0.72
N GLU A 304 -1.01 -19.46 -1.49
CA GLU A 304 0.37 -19.65 -1.92
C GLU A 304 1.34 -19.62 -0.73
N LYS A 305 1.20 -18.63 0.16
CA LYS A 305 1.98 -18.57 1.40
C LYS A 305 1.74 -19.79 2.30
N LYS A 306 0.48 -20.26 2.41
CA LYS A 306 0.16 -21.47 3.18
C LYS A 306 0.78 -22.69 2.52
N LYS A 307 0.66 -22.83 1.20
CA LYS A 307 1.28 -23.90 0.44
C LYS A 307 2.80 -23.90 0.53
N GLN A 308 3.42 -22.72 0.44
CA GLN A 308 4.87 -22.57 0.64
C GLN A 308 5.30 -22.97 2.05
N ARG A 309 4.54 -22.55 3.10
CA ARG A 309 4.81 -22.98 4.48
C ARG A 309 4.61 -24.48 4.67
N GLU A 310 3.57 -25.07 4.09
CA GLU A 310 3.33 -26.52 4.11
C GLU A 310 4.46 -27.27 3.41
N ILE A 311 4.92 -26.79 2.24
CA ILE A 311 6.07 -27.37 1.51
C ILE A 311 7.34 -27.18 2.33
N ALA A 312 7.60 -26.01 2.90
CA ALA A 312 8.75 -25.77 3.76
C ALA A 312 8.74 -26.68 5.00
N ASN A 313 7.58 -26.80 5.67
CA ASN A 313 7.43 -27.70 6.81
C ASN A 313 7.57 -29.17 6.44
N LEU A 314 7.17 -29.57 5.22
CA LEU A 314 7.32 -30.93 4.72
C LEU A 314 8.78 -31.24 4.34
N LEU A 315 9.51 -30.26 3.77
CA LEU A 315 10.88 -30.41 3.34
C LEU A 315 11.89 -30.24 4.48
N PHE A 316 11.55 -29.49 5.51
CA PHE A 316 12.46 -29.20 6.62
C PHE A 316 12.91 -30.46 7.39
N PRO A 317 12.00 -31.38 7.81
CA PRO A 317 12.41 -32.60 8.52
C PRO A 317 13.36 -33.49 7.70
N PRO A 318 13.07 -33.86 6.43
CA PRO A 318 14.00 -34.69 5.66
C PRO A 318 15.32 -34.00 5.36
N LEU A 319 15.34 -32.65 5.21
CA LEU A 319 16.57 -31.90 5.01
C LEU A 319 17.45 -31.94 6.27
N VAL A 320 16.86 -31.82 7.46
CA VAL A 320 17.58 -31.96 8.74
C VAL A 320 18.14 -33.38 8.89
N VAL A 321 17.33 -34.40 8.59
CA VAL A 321 17.78 -35.80 8.63
C VAL A 321 18.95 -36.02 7.67
N LEU A 322 18.85 -35.51 6.44
CA LEU A 322 19.90 -35.60 5.43
C LEU A 322 21.21 -34.91 5.91
N LEU A 323 21.11 -33.76 6.53
CA LEU A 323 22.23 -33.01 7.08
C LEU A 323 22.85 -33.76 8.24
N VAL A 324 22.07 -34.36 9.14
CA VAL A 324 22.55 -35.20 10.22
C VAL A 324 23.25 -36.46 9.68
N CYS A 325 22.66 -37.11 8.67
CA CYS A 325 23.31 -38.27 8.01
C CYS A 325 24.65 -37.90 7.35
N LEU A 326 24.70 -36.72 6.68
CA LEU A 326 25.96 -36.21 6.11
C LEU A 326 27.02 -35.95 7.18
N LEU A 327 26.63 -35.36 8.31
CA LEU A 327 27.54 -35.12 9.44
C LEU A 327 28.05 -36.44 10.03
N ILE A 328 27.15 -37.42 10.21
CA ILE A 328 27.54 -38.77 10.71
C ILE A 328 28.46 -39.47 9.72
N THR A 329 28.17 -39.43 8.42
CA THR A 329 29.03 -40.04 7.39
C THR A 329 30.39 -39.35 7.30
N ALA A 330 30.41 -38.01 7.38
CA ALA A 330 31.66 -37.24 7.43
C ALA A 330 32.47 -37.57 8.69
N PHE A 331 31.81 -37.68 9.85
CA PHE A 331 32.46 -38.05 11.10
C PHE A 331 33.00 -39.49 11.06
N MET A 332 32.20 -40.44 10.58
CA MET A 332 32.63 -41.83 10.41
C MET A 332 33.76 -41.97 9.37
N GLY A 333 33.63 -41.23 8.25
CA GLY A 333 34.64 -41.17 7.21
C GLY A 333 35.99 -40.62 7.77
N ASN A 334 35.91 -39.55 8.56
CA ASN A 334 37.11 -38.99 9.20
C ASN A 334 37.73 -39.95 10.23
N ARG A 335 36.90 -40.64 11.01
CA ARG A 335 37.38 -41.68 11.94
C ARG A 335 37.97 -42.89 11.19
N TYR A 336 37.36 -43.29 10.08
CA TYR A 336 37.91 -44.36 9.24
C TYR A 336 39.25 -43.97 8.62
N LEU A 337 39.35 -42.73 8.11
CA LEU A 337 40.61 -42.21 7.55
C LEU A 337 41.69 -42.08 8.62
N SER A 338 41.36 -41.58 9.83
CA SER A 338 42.31 -41.50 10.93
C SER A 338 42.75 -42.89 11.43
N GLY A 339 41.80 -43.85 11.49
CA GLY A 339 42.14 -45.26 11.80
C GLY A 339 43.01 -45.93 10.73
N MET A 340 42.80 -45.64 9.44
CA MET A 340 43.66 -46.06 8.36
C MET A 340 45.03 -45.41 8.42
N GLU A 341 45.12 -44.15 8.84
CA GLU A 341 46.41 -43.48 9.07
C GLU A 341 47.18 -44.08 10.28
N GLU A 342 46.47 -44.39 11.34
CA GLU A 342 47.05 -45.10 12.48
C GLU A 342 47.54 -46.53 12.11
N LEU A 343 46.74 -47.25 11.34
CA LEU A 343 47.15 -48.56 10.80
C LEU A 343 48.36 -48.42 9.85
N ARG A 344 48.38 -47.40 8.98
CA ARG A 344 49.53 -47.09 8.15
C ARG A 344 50.77 -46.68 8.98
N LYS A 345 50.54 -45.89 10.06
CA LYS A 345 51.67 -45.55 10.99
C LYS A 345 52.15 -46.74 11.74
N LEU A 346 51.27 -47.64 12.20
CA LEU A 346 51.67 -48.91 12.82
C LEU A 346 52.38 -49.86 11.85
N GLN A 347 51.91 -49.94 10.61
CA GLN A 347 52.57 -50.67 9.57
C GLN A 347 53.93 -50.07 9.20
N LYS A 348 54.03 -48.74 9.11
CA LYS A 348 55.34 -48.07 8.96
C LYS A 348 56.25 -48.25 10.19
N PHE A 349 55.65 -48.13 11.39
CA PHE A 349 56.40 -48.35 12.62
C PHE A 349 56.94 -49.81 12.75
N MET A 350 56.18 -50.79 12.26
CA MET A 350 56.62 -52.17 12.14
C MET A 350 57.72 -52.37 11.04
N GLN A 351 57.60 -51.60 9.92
CA GLN A 351 58.67 -51.58 8.88
C GLN A 351 59.89 -50.77 9.28
N GLU A 352 59.71 -49.69 10.05
CA GLU A 352 60.82 -48.82 10.53
C GLU A 352 61.50 -49.39 11.81
N SER A 353 60.86 -50.36 12.48
CA SER A 353 61.51 -51.12 13.56
C SER A 353 62.66 -51.97 13.07
N ASP A 354 62.72 -52.24 11.76
CA ASP A 354 63.87 -52.95 11.14
C ASP A 354 64.96 -52.01 10.56
N GLU A 355 64.64 -50.70 10.50
CA GLU A 355 65.64 -49.69 10.07
C GLU A 355 65.81 -48.56 11.12
N ALA A 356 66.02 -48.96 12.38
CA ALA A 356 66.38 -48.04 13.44
C ALA A 356 67.78 -47.49 13.26
N ASN A 357 67.97 -46.46 12.48
CA ASN A 357 69.06 -45.48 12.61
C ASN A 357 69.18 -44.51 11.42
N ALA A 358 68.20 -43.78 11.12
CA ALA A 358 68.42 -42.54 10.32
C ALA A 358 67.22 -41.53 10.40
N ASN A 359 67.56 -40.39 10.83
CA ASN A 359 66.90 -39.10 10.56
C ASN A 359 65.87 -38.56 11.53
N PHE A 360 66.44 -37.97 12.50
CA PHE A 360 65.88 -36.85 13.26
C PHE A 360 65.70 -35.58 12.36
N LYS A 361 64.78 -35.58 11.46
CA LYS A 361 64.38 -34.33 10.73
C LYS A 361 62.94 -34.39 10.23
N LEU A 362 61.98 -34.02 11.04
CA LEU A 362 60.70 -33.58 10.57
C LEU A 362 59.86 -33.06 11.75
N SER A 363 60.35 -32.03 12.42
CA SER A 363 59.52 -31.35 13.45
C SER A 363 59.35 -29.85 13.22
N SER A 364 59.84 -29.29 12.11
CA SER A 364 59.71 -27.85 11.84
C SER A 364 58.54 -27.47 10.94
N ALA A 365 58.05 -28.36 10.07
CA ALA A 365 57.00 -28.01 9.10
C ALA A 365 55.57 -27.99 9.69
N SER A 366 55.31 -28.73 10.76
CA SER A 366 53.97 -28.73 11.37
C SER A 366 53.69 -27.49 12.26
N VAL A 367 54.75 -26.89 12.79
CA VAL A 367 54.67 -25.68 13.61
C VAL A 367 54.41 -24.44 12.75
N GLU A 368 54.98 -24.39 11.53
CA GLU A 368 54.73 -23.28 10.60
C GLU A 368 53.32 -23.29 10.03
N THR A 369 52.76 -24.46 9.75
CA THR A 369 51.37 -24.56 9.29
C THR A 369 50.33 -24.21 10.37
N MET A 370 50.62 -24.46 11.63
CA MET A 370 49.74 -23.98 12.73
C MET A 370 49.87 -22.48 12.95
N ARG A 371 51.07 -21.91 12.85
CA ARG A 371 51.25 -20.45 12.95
C ARG A 371 50.52 -19.69 11.84
N ALA A 372 50.58 -20.19 10.60
CA ALA A 372 49.86 -19.59 9.49
C ALA A 372 48.33 -19.64 9.67
N LYS A 373 47.79 -20.71 10.29
CA LYS A 373 46.35 -20.79 10.59
C LYS A 373 45.91 -19.83 11.72
N ILE A 374 46.79 -19.61 12.70
CA ILE A 374 46.52 -18.66 13.79
C ILE A 374 46.51 -17.22 13.26
N SER A 375 47.47 -16.86 12.39
CA SER A 375 47.50 -15.49 11.82
C SER A 375 46.30 -15.18 10.95
N THR A 376 45.76 -16.15 10.19
CA THR A 376 44.54 -15.96 9.41
C THR A 376 43.30 -15.80 10.29
N VAL A 377 43.22 -16.44 11.44
CA VAL A 377 42.11 -16.26 12.40
C VAL A 377 42.20 -14.90 13.09
N GLU A 378 43.41 -14.43 13.42
CA GLU A 378 43.66 -13.10 13.99
C GLU A 378 43.25 -11.98 12.98
N GLU A 379 43.62 -12.09 11.70
CA GLU A 379 43.20 -11.15 10.66
C GLU A 379 41.66 -11.10 10.49
N ILE A 380 41.00 -12.26 10.49
CA ILE A 380 39.51 -12.32 10.41
C ILE A 380 38.89 -11.70 11.65
N TRP A 381 39.47 -11.95 12.82
CA TRP A 381 38.97 -11.41 14.08
C TRP A 381 39.11 -9.88 14.12
N ASP A 382 40.24 -9.34 13.71
CA ASP A 382 40.49 -7.90 13.65
C ASP A 382 39.59 -7.24 12.65
N HIS A 383 39.30 -7.89 11.50
CA HIS A 383 38.36 -7.38 10.51
C HIS A 383 36.91 -7.40 11.03
N LEU A 384 36.47 -8.45 11.73
CA LEU A 384 35.16 -8.51 12.38
C LEU A 384 35.00 -7.46 13.50
N MET A 385 36.11 -7.14 14.14
CA MET A 385 36.16 -6.16 15.21
C MET A 385 36.26 -4.69 14.69
N SER A 386 36.47 -4.45 13.40
CA SER A 386 36.49 -3.10 12.83
C SER A 386 35.11 -2.52 12.56
N TYR A 387 34.07 -3.37 12.42
CA TYR A 387 32.71 -2.88 12.12
C TYR A 387 32.09 -2.11 13.30
N PRO A 388 31.44 -0.97 13.05
CA PRO A 388 30.74 -0.21 14.07
C PRO A 388 29.56 -1.01 14.65
N VAL A 389 29.22 -0.74 15.91
CA VAL A 389 28.13 -1.41 16.63
C VAL A 389 27.30 -0.39 17.38
N ILE A 390 25.98 -0.46 17.26
CA ILE A 390 25.11 0.33 18.11
C ILE A 390 25.09 -0.31 19.51
N ASN A 391 25.44 0.48 20.48
CA ASN A 391 25.38 0.11 21.90
C ASN A 391 24.64 1.19 22.70
N SER A 392 24.45 0.96 24.00
CA SER A 392 23.79 1.89 24.91
C SER A 392 24.48 3.28 24.98
N SER A 393 25.78 3.35 24.70
CA SER A 393 26.51 4.63 24.68
C SER A 393 26.06 5.49 23.50
N ILE A 394 25.89 4.91 22.32
CA ILE A 394 25.41 5.64 21.12
C ILE A 394 23.97 6.09 21.30
N GLU A 395 23.12 5.21 21.87
CA GLU A 395 21.72 5.61 22.18
C GLU A 395 21.67 6.76 23.19
N GLN A 396 22.57 6.74 24.17
CA GLN A 396 22.67 7.82 25.14
C GLN A 396 23.16 9.11 24.49
N THR A 397 24.18 9.06 23.65
CA THR A 397 24.67 10.23 22.90
C THR A 397 23.57 10.83 22.01
N LEU A 398 22.78 9.99 21.33
CA LEU A 398 21.64 10.46 20.52
C LEU A 398 20.60 11.18 21.39
N LYS A 399 20.30 10.66 22.58
CA LYS A 399 19.38 11.29 23.53
C LYS A 399 19.92 12.61 24.09
N GLU A 400 21.21 12.66 24.39
CA GLU A 400 21.87 13.88 24.84
C GLU A 400 21.86 14.98 23.78
N CYS A 401 22.13 14.61 22.50
CA CYS A 401 22.04 15.54 21.39
C CYS A 401 20.59 16.02 21.12
N ALA A 402 19.60 15.15 21.34
CA ALA A 402 18.19 15.47 21.14
C ALA A 402 17.61 16.40 22.22
N GLY A 403 18.14 16.33 23.44
CA GLY A 403 17.63 17.08 24.57
C GLY A 403 16.18 16.72 24.91
N SER A 404 15.38 17.70 25.38
CA SER A 404 13.98 17.51 25.73
C SER A 404 12.99 17.94 24.63
N GLU A 405 13.47 18.57 23.57
CA GLU A 405 12.64 19.23 22.56
C GLU A 405 12.57 18.48 21.23
N VAL A 406 13.47 17.51 21.01
CA VAL A 406 13.53 16.71 19.80
C VAL A 406 13.28 15.23 20.14
N SER A 407 12.34 14.62 19.49
CA SER A 407 12.12 13.18 19.54
C SER A 407 12.91 12.51 18.43
N VAL A 408 13.74 11.52 18.75
CA VAL A 408 14.60 10.82 17.78
C VAL A 408 14.31 9.35 17.79
N GLU A 409 14.12 8.79 16.60
CA GLU A 409 13.92 7.36 16.40
C GLU A 409 14.96 6.80 15.43
N ILE A 410 15.56 5.68 15.77
CA ILE A 410 16.46 4.94 14.89
C ILE A 410 15.62 4.12 13.90
N LYS A 411 15.69 4.45 12.60
CA LYS A 411 14.95 3.72 11.57
C LYS A 411 15.72 2.53 11.03
N SER A 412 17.00 2.67 10.82
CA SER A 412 17.82 1.55 10.32
C SER A 412 19.29 1.75 10.68
N PHE A 413 20.01 0.65 10.74
CA PHE A 413 21.46 0.63 10.86
C PHE A 413 22.05 -0.44 9.94
N GLN A 414 22.92 -0.04 9.04
CA GLN A 414 23.67 -0.91 8.16
C GLN A 414 25.07 -1.10 8.72
N ARG A 415 25.32 -2.27 9.29
CA ARG A 415 26.55 -2.56 10.02
C ARG A 415 27.80 -2.61 9.13
N ASP A 416 27.64 -3.05 7.90
CA ASP A 416 28.70 -3.19 6.90
C ASP A 416 29.19 -1.85 6.36
N SER A 417 28.32 -0.86 6.29
CA SER A 417 28.65 0.49 5.80
C SER A 417 28.71 1.53 6.94
N GLY A 418 28.40 1.15 8.17
CA GLY A 418 28.36 2.07 9.31
C GLY A 418 27.28 3.15 9.22
N VAL A 419 26.26 2.97 8.35
CA VAL A 419 25.24 3.98 8.12
C VAL A 419 24.08 3.80 9.08
N LEU A 420 23.83 4.83 9.89
CA LEU A 420 22.72 4.95 10.83
C LEU A 420 21.72 5.96 10.31
N THR A 421 20.45 5.54 10.10
CA THR A 421 19.38 6.42 9.68
C THR A 421 18.47 6.73 10.86
N LEU A 422 18.26 8.00 11.11
CA LEU A 422 17.44 8.54 12.18
C LEU A 422 16.27 9.33 11.60
N GLU A 423 15.19 9.35 12.32
CA GLU A 423 14.08 10.27 12.09
C GLU A 423 13.95 11.15 13.34
N ALA A 424 13.94 12.47 13.14
CA ALA A 424 13.84 13.42 14.23
C ALA A 424 12.62 14.33 14.04
N GLU A 425 11.90 14.54 15.13
CA GLU A 425 10.69 15.36 15.17
C GLU A 425 10.79 16.43 16.26
N ALA A 426 10.37 17.64 15.95
CA ALA A 426 10.24 18.71 16.93
C ALA A 426 9.17 19.74 16.51
N LYS A 427 8.75 20.56 17.48
CA LYS A 427 7.73 21.59 17.23
C LYS A 427 8.24 22.76 16.39
N ASP A 428 9.53 22.98 16.34
CA ASP A 428 10.13 24.06 15.58
C ASP A 428 11.42 23.61 14.88
N VAL A 429 11.72 24.30 13.77
CA VAL A 429 12.89 24.00 12.94
C VAL A 429 14.20 24.29 13.67
N ARG A 430 14.20 25.22 14.65
CA ARG A 430 15.40 25.64 15.37
C ARG A 430 15.89 24.52 16.28
N SER A 431 14.98 23.81 16.96
CA SER A 431 15.31 22.65 17.79
C SER A 431 15.91 21.51 16.95
N ILE A 432 15.35 21.24 15.77
CA ILE A 432 15.91 20.23 14.85
C ILE A 432 17.29 20.64 14.32
N THR A 433 17.48 21.89 13.94
CA THR A 433 18.81 22.36 13.45
C THR A 433 19.84 22.33 14.57
N GLY A 434 19.45 22.62 15.80
CA GLY A 434 20.30 22.46 16.99
C GLY A 434 20.72 21.01 17.21
N PHE A 435 19.78 20.08 17.07
CA PHE A 435 20.05 18.64 17.16
C PHE A 435 21.04 18.19 16.08
N ILE A 436 20.87 18.60 14.83
CA ILE A 436 21.80 18.25 13.72
C ILE A 436 23.20 18.80 14.02
N ALA A 437 23.30 20.05 14.48
CA ALA A 437 24.58 20.63 14.84
C ALA A 437 25.27 19.85 15.97
N ALA A 438 24.50 19.46 17.01
CA ALA A 438 25.01 18.64 18.09
C ALA A 438 25.48 17.25 17.62
N LEU A 439 24.81 16.65 16.66
CA LEU A 439 25.25 15.38 16.04
C LEU A 439 26.56 15.56 15.25
N GLN A 440 26.70 16.67 14.52
CA GLN A 440 27.89 16.97 13.73
C GLN A 440 29.14 17.24 14.59
N GLU A 441 28.97 17.64 15.85
CA GLU A 441 30.04 17.84 16.81
C GLU A 441 30.51 16.53 17.48
N GLN A 442 29.81 15.42 17.30
CA GLN A 442 30.17 14.14 17.91
C GLN A 442 31.24 13.42 17.08
N GLU A 443 32.35 13.09 17.66
CA GLU A 443 33.46 12.33 17.03
C GLU A 443 33.08 10.91 16.57
N ILE A 444 31.96 10.37 17.09
CA ILE A 444 31.45 9.05 16.68
C ILE A 444 30.84 9.05 15.27
N PHE A 445 30.53 10.20 14.71
CA PHE A 445 29.99 10.33 13.36
C PHE A 445 31.01 11.02 12.44
N GLU A 446 31.41 10.33 11.38
CA GLU A 446 32.31 10.88 10.35
C GLU A 446 31.57 11.88 9.44
N ALA A 447 30.28 11.61 9.16
CA ALA A 447 29.43 12.49 8.37
C ALA A 447 27.97 12.42 8.87
N VAL A 448 27.30 13.55 8.86
CA VAL A 448 25.87 13.68 9.18
C VAL A 448 25.21 14.44 8.03
N GLU A 449 24.40 13.70 7.26
CA GLU A 449 23.62 14.22 6.16
C GLU A 449 22.13 14.25 6.52
N TYR A 450 21.37 15.17 5.98
CA TYR A 450 19.95 15.28 6.25
C TYR A 450 19.16 15.75 5.03
N SER A 451 17.92 15.30 4.94
CA SER A 451 16.95 15.76 3.94
C SER A 451 16.28 17.05 4.39
N GLY A 452 15.51 17.68 3.50
CA GLY A 452 14.72 18.86 3.86
C GLY A 452 13.64 18.57 4.91
N PHE A 453 13.20 19.61 5.60
CA PHE A 453 12.15 19.53 6.62
C PHE A 453 10.78 19.22 6.00
N THR A 454 10.03 18.34 6.61
CA THR A 454 8.64 18.07 6.26
C THR A 454 7.75 18.46 7.43
N TYR A 455 6.79 19.36 7.19
CA TYR A 455 5.80 19.72 8.19
C TYR A 455 4.64 18.74 8.20
N VAL A 456 4.39 18.14 9.33
CA VAL A 456 3.31 17.15 9.50
C VAL A 456 2.06 17.85 10.03
N THR A 457 1.13 18.13 9.11
CA THR A 457 -0.17 18.74 9.42
C THR A 457 -1.08 17.77 10.17
N GLY A 458 -1.02 17.76 11.46
CA GLY A 458 -1.86 16.89 12.30
C GLY A 458 -1.28 16.70 13.69
N VAL A 459 0.02 16.80 13.81
CA VAL A 459 0.74 16.75 15.09
C VAL A 459 1.43 18.08 15.39
N ASP A 460 1.40 19.01 14.45
CA ASP A 460 2.03 20.33 14.52
C ASP A 460 3.55 20.26 14.75
N ASN A 461 4.18 19.25 14.16
CA ASN A 461 5.62 18.97 14.28
C ASN A 461 6.30 19.04 12.91
N TYR A 462 7.58 19.35 12.94
CA TYR A 462 8.50 19.19 11.81
C TYR A 462 9.20 17.86 11.94
N ASN A 463 9.32 17.14 10.83
CA ASN A 463 10.04 15.88 10.73
C ASN A 463 11.21 16.03 9.75
N ILE A 464 12.32 15.35 10.04
CA ILE A 464 13.49 15.28 9.19
C ILE A 464 14.14 13.89 9.26
N HIS A 465 14.62 13.43 8.12
CA HIS A 465 15.46 12.23 8.06
C HIS A 465 16.94 12.63 8.09
N VAL A 466 17.67 12.05 9.01
CA VAL A 466 19.11 12.28 9.20
C VAL A 466 19.84 10.95 8.96
N VAL A 467 20.88 11.00 8.17
CA VAL A 467 21.75 9.85 7.87
C VAL A 467 23.13 10.15 8.45
N CYS A 468 23.55 9.35 9.42
CA CYS A 468 24.83 9.47 10.09
C CYS A 468 25.75 8.33 9.61
N CYS A 469 26.91 8.65 9.11
CA CYS A 469 27.99 7.69 8.86
C CYS A 469 28.85 7.59 10.12
N MET A 470 28.92 6.39 10.71
CA MET A 470 29.70 6.16 11.93
C MET A 470 31.18 6.01 11.60
N ALA A 471 32.04 6.57 12.44
CA ALA A 471 33.49 6.36 12.34
C ALA A 471 33.86 4.90 12.58
N GLU A 472 34.97 4.43 11.98
CA GLU A 472 35.48 3.07 12.17
C GLU A 472 35.68 2.76 13.67
N GLY A 473 35.09 1.67 14.14
CA GLY A 473 35.17 1.26 15.55
C GLY A 473 34.25 2.02 16.51
N ALA A 474 33.41 2.92 16.02
CA ALA A 474 32.46 3.63 16.87
C ALA A 474 31.49 2.67 17.57
N GLY A 475 31.20 2.95 18.85
CA GLY A 475 30.29 2.14 19.67
C GLY A 475 30.97 0.98 20.43
N ARG A 476 32.28 1.00 20.59
CA ARG A 476 33.05 0.03 21.38
C ARG A 476 33.54 0.57 22.69
#